data_3a99a834087594bdf96c2d27a5f5c5c8
#
_entry.id   3a99a834087594bdf96c2d27a5f5c5c8
#
_cell.length_a   1.000
_cell.length_b   1.000
_cell.length_c   1.000
_cell.angle_alpha   90.00
_cell.angle_beta   90.00
_cell.angle_gamma   90.00
#
_symmetry.space_group_name_H-M   'P 1'
#
loop_
_entity.id
_entity.type
_entity.pdbx_description
1 polymer ?
#
loop_
_entity_poly.entity_id
_entity_poly.type
_entity_poly.pdbx_seq_one_letter_code
_entity_poly.pdbx_strand_id
1 'polypeptide(L)'
;APISGRAGAIAVRRGALVGPSDAISLVRIVQIHPIAVEFSLPERELAGLTQALRQGEAQVQAQTEQGQVAGRIIFTDNAIDQATGTIRLKAEFDNADERLWPGAFVSLRVQAGIKHNAVVLPPQAVLEGPEGHFVYQVDADGAVSMHPVTFAGLQDGQAVVTGLPAGQSVVAEGNQTLSPGTRVRTRAPLAAARQP
;
A
#
# COMPACT_ATOMS: atom_id res chain seq x y z
N ALA A 1 24.94 -23.26 -18.89
CA ALA A 1 23.88 -23.19 -17.90
C ALA A 1 22.56 -22.94 -18.63
N PRO A 2 21.46 -23.53 -18.19
CA PRO A 2 20.13 -23.32 -18.82
C PRO A 2 19.53 -21.94 -18.53
N ILE A 3 20.08 -21.21 -17.55
CA ILE A 3 19.64 -19.88 -17.14
C ILE A 3 20.84 -18.92 -17.07
N SER A 4 20.59 -17.65 -17.32
CA SER A 4 21.53 -16.57 -17.03
C SER A 4 21.42 -16.18 -15.56
N GLY A 5 22.56 -15.92 -14.91
CA GLY A 5 22.57 -15.54 -13.50
C GLY A 5 23.97 -15.46 -12.95
N ARG A 6 24.04 -15.11 -11.66
CA ARG A 6 25.31 -15.02 -10.91
C ARG A 6 25.66 -16.38 -10.32
N ALA A 7 26.88 -16.86 -10.59
CA ALA A 7 27.40 -18.06 -9.99
C ALA A 7 27.88 -17.82 -8.56
N GLY A 8 27.48 -18.68 -7.65
CA GLY A 8 27.94 -18.68 -6.27
C GLY A 8 29.30 -19.39 -6.11
N ALA A 9 29.61 -19.73 -4.87
CA ALA A 9 30.84 -20.48 -4.57
C ALA A 9 30.80 -21.88 -5.21
N ILE A 10 31.94 -22.31 -5.75
CA ILE A 10 32.12 -23.65 -6.28
C ILE A 10 32.30 -24.60 -5.09
N ALA A 11 31.44 -25.60 -4.97
CA ALA A 11 31.44 -26.52 -3.84
C ALA A 11 32.46 -27.67 -3.98
N VAL A 12 32.95 -27.90 -5.18
CA VAL A 12 33.87 -29.01 -5.48
C VAL A 12 35.29 -28.52 -5.79
N ARG A 13 36.27 -29.33 -5.45
CA ARG A 13 37.72 -29.03 -5.72
C ARG A 13 38.19 -29.73 -6.98
N ARG A 14 39.31 -29.26 -7.54
CA ARG A 14 39.97 -29.94 -8.67
C ARG A 14 40.33 -31.38 -8.29
N GLY A 15 40.00 -32.34 -9.15
CA GLY A 15 40.22 -33.77 -8.92
C GLY A 15 39.07 -34.47 -8.18
N ALA A 16 38.01 -33.76 -7.76
CA ALA A 16 36.83 -34.43 -7.19
C ALA A 16 36.11 -35.21 -8.29
N LEU A 17 35.75 -36.45 -8.00
CA LEU A 17 34.88 -37.24 -8.84
C LEU A 17 33.43 -36.76 -8.61
N VAL A 18 32.71 -36.46 -9.68
CA VAL A 18 31.30 -36.04 -9.63
C VAL A 18 30.51 -36.88 -10.61
N GLY A 19 29.36 -37.37 -10.16
CA GLY A 19 28.45 -38.20 -10.95
C GLY A 19 27.02 -37.68 -10.94
N PRO A 20 26.17 -38.14 -11.87
CA PRO A 20 24.76 -37.74 -11.92
C PRO A 20 23.94 -38.13 -10.68
N SER A 21 24.43 -39.12 -9.93
CA SER A 21 23.81 -39.65 -8.72
C SER A 21 24.23 -38.92 -7.45
N ASP A 22 25.20 -38.02 -7.54
CA ASP A 22 25.70 -37.30 -6.38
C ASP A 22 24.73 -36.18 -5.99
N ALA A 23 24.37 -36.13 -4.72
CA ALA A 23 23.58 -35.05 -4.16
C ALA A 23 24.33 -33.72 -4.04
N ILE A 24 25.55 -33.63 -4.54
CA ILE A 24 26.43 -32.48 -4.40
C ILE A 24 26.15 -31.47 -5.54
N SER A 25 25.64 -30.30 -5.17
CA SER A 25 25.54 -29.20 -6.11
C SER A 25 26.95 -28.65 -6.43
N LEU A 26 27.34 -28.63 -7.69
CA LEU A 26 28.67 -28.14 -8.12
C LEU A 26 28.79 -26.63 -7.91
N VAL A 27 27.77 -25.90 -8.33
CA VAL A 27 27.69 -24.46 -8.21
C VAL A 27 26.19 -24.07 -8.22
N ARG A 28 25.81 -23.09 -7.43
CA ARG A 28 24.48 -22.51 -7.47
C ARG A 28 24.49 -21.28 -8.39
N ILE A 29 23.61 -21.27 -9.38
CA ILE A 29 23.39 -20.10 -10.23
C ILE A 29 22.05 -19.48 -9.82
N VAL A 30 22.05 -18.20 -9.52
CA VAL A 30 20.86 -17.46 -9.11
C VAL A 30 20.65 -16.30 -10.06
N GLN A 31 19.45 -16.20 -10.61
CA GLN A 31 19.05 -15.05 -11.40
C GLN A 31 18.82 -13.86 -10.47
N ILE A 32 19.52 -12.76 -10.72
CA ILE A 32 19.44 -11.53 -9.93
C ILE A 32 18.82 -10.36 -10.72
N HIS A 33 18.67 -10.52 -12.03
CA HIS A 33 18.06 -9.54 -12.91
C HIS A 33 17.23 -10.26 -14.00
N PRO A 34 15.90 -10.05 -14.04
CA PRO A 34 15.07 -9.45 -12.99
C PRO A 34 15.03 -10.31 -11.73
N ILE A 35 14.69 -9.70 -10.59
CA ILE A 35 14.53 -10.38 -9.30
C ILE A 35 13.07 -10.40 -8.87
N ALA A 36 12.63 -11.51 -8.29
CA ALA A 36 11.28 -11.62 -7.72
C ALA A 36 11.32 -11.53 -6.20
N VAL A 37 10.44 -10.74 -5.63
CA VAL A 37 10.20 -10.63 -4.18
C VAL A 37 8.86 -11.27 -3.87
N GLU A 38 8.86 -12.21 -2.92
CA GLU A 38 7.66 -12.85 -2.40
C GLU A 38 7.21 -12.14 -1.13
N PHE A 39 5.91 -11.85 -1.01
CA PHE A 39 5.32 -11.19 0.14
C PHE A 39 3.89 -11.65 0.36
N SER A 40 3.36 -11.38 1.56
CA SER A 40 1.98 -11.72 1.93
C SER A 40 1.15 -10.47 2.14
N LEU A 41 -0.10 -10.52 1.71
CA LEU A 41 -1.09 -9.46 1.85
C LEU A 41 -2.29 -9.97 2.66
N PRO A 42 -2.82 -9.22 3.64
CA PRO A 42 -4.05 -9.58 4.34
C PRO A 42 -5.24 -9.77 3.38
N GLU A 43 -6.09 -10.77 3.64
CA GLU A 43 -7.26 -11.09 2.81
C GLU A 43 -8.16 -9.87 2.55
N ARG A 44 -8.36 -9.03 3.55
CA ARG A 44 -9.21 -7.82 3.43
C ARG A 44 -8.76 -6.85 2.33
N GLU A 45 -7.49 -6.87 1.96
CA GLU A 45 -6.91 -5.99 0.93
C GLU A 45 -7.00 -6.60 -0.49
N LEU A 46 -7.33 -7.90 -0.57
CA LEU A 46 -7.33 -8.65 -1.83
C LEU A 46 -8.31 -8.10 -2.86
N ALA A 47 -9.52 -7.74 -2.42
CA ALA A 47 -10.55 -7.21 -3.33
C ALA A 47 -10.09 -5.90 -4.00
N GLY A 48 -9.53 -4.97 -3.20
CA GLY A 48 -8.97 -3.72 -3.70
C GLY A 48 -7.81 -3.93 -4.67
N LEU A 49 -6.86 -4.82 -4.28
CA LEU A 49 -5.73 -5.15 -5.15
C LEU A 49 -6.16 -5.79 -6.46
N THR A 50 -7.12 -6.73 -6.42
CA THR A 50 -7.62 -7.40 -7.64
C THR A 50 -8.27 -6.40 -8.59
N GLN A 51 -9.03 -5.45 -8.07
CA GLN A 51 -9.61 -4.37 -8.86
C GLN A 51 -8.53 -3.48 -9.47
N ALA A 52 -7.55 -3.05 -8.67
CA ALA A 52 -6.44 -2.23 -9.13
C ALA A 52 -5.59 -2.93 -10.21
N LEU A 53 -5.36 -4.25 -10.08
CA LEU A 53 -4.65 -5.03 -11.10
C LEU A 53 -5.41 -5.07 -12.43
N ARG A 54 -6.73 -5.20 -12.39
CA ARG A 54 -7.58 -5.16 -13.61
C ARG A 54 -7.57 -3.80 -14.28
N GLN A 55 -7.44 -2.73 -13.51
CA GLN A 55 -7.39 -1.34 -13.99
C GLN A 55 -5.98 -0.88 -14.38
N GLY A 56 -4.96 -1.69 -14.07
CA GLY A 56 -3.56 -1.32 -14.31
C GLY A 56 -3.03 -0.26 -13.33
N GLU A 57 -3.70 -0.06 -12.20
CA GLU A 57 -3.39 0.95 -11.19
C GLU A 57 -2.56 0.40 -10.01
N ALA A 58 -2.42 -0.93 -9.93
CA ALA A 58 -1.64 -1.55 -8.88
C ALA A 58 -0.14 -1.27 -9.08
N GLN A 59 0.50 -0.71 -8.06
CA GLN A 59 1.93 -0.43 -8.05
C GLN A 59 2.57 -1.08 -6.84
N VAL A 60 3.80 -1.54 -7.00
CA VAL A 60 4.62 -2.05 -5.92
C VAL A 60 5.99 -1.40 -5.96
N GLN A 61 6.49 -1.00 -4.81
CA GLN A 61 7.79 -0.34 -4.67
C GLN A 61 8.56 -1.00 -3.54
N ALA A 62 9.81 -1.37 -3.82
CA ALA A 62 10.75 -1.85 -2.82
C ALA A 62 11.52 -0.66 -2.23
N GLN A 63 11.59 -0.60 -0.91
CA GLN A 63 12.36 0.41 -0.19
C GLN A 63 13.78 -0.12 0.02
N THR A 64 14.76 0.57 -0.52
CA THR A 64 16.18 0.25 -0.33
C THR A 64 16.90 1.45 0.29
N GLU A 65 18.11 1.24 0.80
CA GLU A 65 18.95 2.34 1.32
C GLU A 65 19.27 3.40 0.25
N GLN A 66 19.28 3.00 -1.02
CA GLN A 66 19.57 3.87 -2.15
C GLN A 66 18.32 4.48 -2.80
N GLY A 67 17.16 4.32 -2.17
CA GLY A 67 15.88 4.82 -2.66
C GLY A 67 14.88 3.74 -3.00
N GLN A 68 13.84 4.11 -3.72
CA GLN A 68 12.74 3.22 -4.08
C GLN A 68 13.00 2.60 -5.46
N VAL A 69 12.67 1.31 -5.57
CA VAL A 69 12.71 0.57 -6.83
C VAL A 69 11.28 0.17 -7.17
N ALA A 70 10.79 0.59 -8.34
CA ALA A 70 9.47 0.21 -8.81
C ALA A 70 9.47 -1.22 -9.34
N GLY A 71 8.41 -1.95 -9.06
CA GLY A 71 8.18 -3.30 -9.53
C GLY A 71 6.74 -3.51 -10.01
N ARG A 72 6.47 -4.71 -10.46
CA ARG A 72 5.13 -5.13 -10.90
C ARG A 72 4.74 -6.46 -10.27
N ILE A 73 3.50 -6.62 -9.91
CA ILE A 73 2.96 -7.88 -9.41
C ILE A 73 2.82 -8.83 -10.60
N ILE A 74 3.48 -9.98 -10.52
CA ILE A 74 3.50 -11.00 -11.58
C ILE A 74 2.72 -12.26 -11.20
N PHE A 75 2.43 -12.44 -9.90
CA PHE A 75 1.73 -13.61 -9.41
C PHE A 75 0.93 -13.26 -8.16
N THR A 76 -0.28 -13.80 -8.12
CA THR A 76 -1.15 -13.82 -6.94
C THR A 76 -1.58 -15.26 -6.74
N ASP A 77 -1.42 -15.79 -5.55
CA ASP A 77 -1.81 -17.16 -5.23
C ASP A 77 -3.34 -17.32 -5.36
N ASN A 78 -3.79 -18.56 -5.52
CA ASN A 78 -5.20 -18.90 -5.66
C ASN A 78 -5.85 -19.36 -4.34
N ALA A 79 -5.07 -19.40 -3.25
CA ALA A 79 -5.52 -19.80 -1.94
C ALA A 79 -5.04 -18.86 -0.85
N ILE A 80 -5.90 -18.63 0.15
CA ILE A 80 -5.58 -17.89 1.36
C ILE A 80 -5.01 -18.87 2.38
N ASP A 81 -3.90 -18.53 2.99
CA ASP A 81 -3.38 -19.23 4.14
C ASP A 81 -4.28 -18.98 5.34
N GLN A 82 -5.03 -20.00 5.75
CA GLN A 82 -6.00 -19.91 6.84
C GLN A 82 -5.36 -19.68 8.21
N ALA A 83 -4.10 -20.05 8.40
CA ALA A 83 -3.40 -19.85 9.66
C ALA A 83 -3.02 -18.37 9.88
N THR A 84 -2.76 -17.63 8.80
CA THR A 84 -2.31 -16.24 8.84
C THR A 84 -3.34 -15.25 8.31
N GLY A 85 -4.40 -15.71 7.63
CA GLY A 85 -5.38 -14.85 6.96
C GLY A 85 -4.77 -14.01 5.84
N THR A 86 -3.73 -14.54 5.17
CA THR A 86 -3.01 -13.81 4.13
C THR A 86 -2.96 -14.57 2.82
N ILE A 87 -2.79 -13.84 1.74
CA ILE A 87 -2.53 -14.38 0.40
C ILE A 87 -1.10 -14.07 -0.02
N ARG A 88 -0.46 -15.02 -0.69
CA ARG A 88 0.90 -14.89 -1.19
C ARG A 88 0.93 -14.23 -2.56
N LEU A 89 1.87 -13.31 -2.74
CA LEU A 89 2.10 -12.59 -3.99
C LEU A 89 3.58 -12.61 -4.35
N LYS A 90 3.87 -12.42 -5.64
CA LYS A 90 5.23 -12.17 -6.12
C LYS A 90 5.21 -10.91 -6.97
N ALA A 91 6.19 -10.05 -6.71
CA ALA A 91 6.45 -8.89 -7.53
C ALA A 91 7.83 -9.01 -8.16
N GLU A 92 7.94 -8.63 -9.41
CA GLU A 92 9.18 -8.60 -10.18
C GLU A 92 9.72 -7.18 -10.20
N PHE A 93 11.01 -7.05 -10.00
CA PHE A 93 11.75 -5.80 -10.02
C PHE A 93 12.88 -5.88 -11.03
N ASP A 94 13.05 -4.82 -11.81
CA ASP A 94 14.26 -4.62 -12.56
C ASP A 94 15.40 -4.29 -11.57
N ASN A 95 16.41 -5.13 -11.52
CA ASN A 95 17.51 -5.07 -10.57
C ASN A 95 18.85 -4.93 -11.28
N ALA A 96 18.89 -4.15 -12.35
CA ALA A 96 20.11 -3.92 -13.13
C ALA A 96 21.23 -3.31 -12.27
N ASP A 97 20.84 -2.51 -11.27
CA ASP A 97 21.77 -1.86 -10.32
C ASP A 97 22.15 -2.77 -9.14
N GLU A 98 21.68 -4.01 -9.11
CA GLU A 98 21.94 -5.00 -8.04
C GLU A 98 21.59 -4.50 -6.61
N ARG A 99 20.56 -3.63 -6.47
CA ARG A 99 20.13 -3.10 -5.16
C ARG A 99 19.39 -4.11 -4.30
N LEU A 100 18.79 -5.11 -4.94
CA LEU A 100 18.07 -6.19 -4.27
C LEU A 100 18.93 -7.46 -4.35
N TRP A 101 19.08 -8.12 -3.19
CA TRP A 101 19.86 -9.34 -3.11
C TRP A 101 18.98 -10.55 -2.82
N PRO A 102 19.19 -11.68 -3.51
CA PRO A 102 18.49 -12.92 -3.23
C PRO A 102 18.68 -13.36 -1.77
N GLY A 103 17.56 -13.62 -1.07
CA GLY A 103 17.57 -14.01 0.34
C GLY A 103 17.59 -12.85 1.34
N ALA A 104 17.70 -11.60 0.89
CA ALA A 104 17.57 -10.44 1.76
C ALA A 104 16.11 -10.10 2.00
N PHE A 105 15.81 -9.53 3.18
CA PHE A 105 14.51 -8.94 3.47
C PHE A 105 14.45 -7.51 2.93
N VAL A 106 13.31 -7.16 2.36
CA VAL A 106 13.05 -5.83 1.84
C VAL A 106 11.64 -5.38 2.22
N SER A 107 11.50 -4.10 2.58
CA SER A 107 10.19 -3.51 2.84
C SER A 107 9.54 -3.15 1.51
N LEU A 108 8.29 -3.57 1.34
CA LEU A 108 7.49 -3.25 0.16
C LEU A 108 6.37 -2.27 0.52
N ARG A 109 6.14 -1.31 -0.37
CA ARG A 109 4.92 -0.50 -0.39
C ARG A 109 4.07 -0.95 -1.56
N VAL A 110 2.87 -1.41 -1.27
CA VAL A 110 1.89 -1.83 -2.29
C VAL A 110 0.79 -0.79 -2.35
N GLN A 111 0.60 -0.19 -3.52
CA GLN A 111 -0.52 0.70 -3.80
C GLN A 111 -1.59 -0.13 -4.52
N ALA A 112 -2.69 -0.38 -3.81
CA ALA A 112 -3.78 -1.23 -4.28
C ALA A 112 -4.89 -0.43 -4.99
N GLY A 113 -4.52 0.58 -5.77
CA GLY A 113 -5.44 1.39 -6.57
C GLY A 113 -5.53 2.85 -6.15
N ILE A 114 -6.34 3.59 -6.89
CA ILE A 114 -6.65 5.00 -6.65
C ILE A 114 -8.14 5.10 -6.34
N LYS A 115 -8.48 5.73 -5.24
CA LYS A 115 -9.88 6.06 -4.95
C LYS A 115 -10.23 7.40 -5.58
N HIS A 116 -10.98 7.35 -6.67
CA HIS A 116 -11.50 8.55 -7.30
C HIS A 116 -12.58 9.20 -6.44
N ASN A 117 -12.69 10.53 -6.52
CA ASN A 117 -13.67 11.33 -5.77
C ASN A 117 -13.59 11.15 -4.24
N ALA A 118 -12.41 10.81 -3.74
CA ALA A 118 -12.16 10.79 -2.31
C ALA A 118 -11.71 12.18 -1.83
N VAL A 119 -12.19 12.56 -0.65
CA VAL A 119 -11.79 13.79 0.04
C VAL A 119 -10.99 13.39 1.27
N VAL A 120 -9.90 14.10 1.50
CA VAL A 120 -9.01 13.87 2.63
C VAL A 120 -9.31 14.92 3.69
N LEU A 121 -9.58 14.46 4.92
CA LEU A 121 -9.96 15.30 6.05
C LEU A 121 -9.11 14.97 7.28
N PRO A 122 -8.96 15.92 8.22
CA PRO A 122 -8.44 15.57 9.55
C PRO A 122 -9.33 14.48 10.19
N PRO A 123 -8.75 13.46 10.85
CA PRO A 123 -9.53 12.35 11.41
C PRO A 123 -10.65 12.79 12.36
N GLN A 124 -10.40 13.86 13.12
CA GLN A 124 -11.38 14.43 14.07
C GLN A 124 -12.60 15.06 13.39
N ALA A 125 -12.55 15.33 12.10
CA ALA A 125 -13.70 15.84 11.34
C ALA A 125 -14.72 14.76 11.00
N VAL A 126 -14.32 13.49 11.02
CA VAL A 126 -15.18 12.35 10.70
C VAL A 126 -15.74 11.79 11.99
N LEU A 127 -17.04 11.80 12.13
CA LEU A 127 -17.77 11.35 13.30
C LEU A 127 -18.50 10.04 12.98
N GLU A 128 -18.67 9.23 14.01
CA GLU A 128 -19.47 8.00 13.94
C GLU A 128 -20.83 8.24 14.57
N GLY A 129 -21.88 7.85 13.88
CA GLY A 129 -23.26 7.95 14.32
C GLY A 129 -24.03 6.66 14.10
N PRO A 130 -25.33 6.62 14.48
CA PRO A 130 -26.16 5.41 14.36
C PRO A 130 -26.29 4.88 12.93
N GLU A 131 -26.23 5.75 11.93
CA GLU A 131 -26.38 5.42 10.51
C GLU A 131 -25.02 5.29 9.78
N GLY A 132 -23.90 5.36 10.51
CA GLY A 132 -22.56 5.29 9.96
C GLY A 132 -21.75 6.57 10.16
N HIS A 133 -20.76 6.80 9.30
CA HIS A 133 -19.91 7.97 9.42
C HIS A 133 -20.53 9.21 8.76
N PHE A 134 -20.30 10.36 9.38
CA PHE A 134 -20.75 11.65 8.87
C PHE A 134 -19.74 12.75 9.19
N VAL A 135 -19.91 13.88 8.51
CA VAL A 135 -19.20 15.14 8.79
C VAL A 135 -20.21 16.26 8.99
N TYR A 136 -19.83 17.27 9.78
CA TYR A 136 -20.60 18.50 9.82
C TYR A 136 -20.11 19.44 8.71
N GLN A 137 -20.96 19.64 7.70
CA GLN A 137 -20.74 20.60 6.63
C GLN A 137 -21.20 21.97 7.08
N VAL A 138 -20.45 23.02 6.73
CA VAL A 138 -20.81 24.40 7.02
C VAL A 138 -21.35 25.05 5.75
N ASP A 139 -22.59 25.50 5.80
CA ASP A 139 -23.25 26.19 4.70
C ASP A 139 -22.77 27.67 4.56
N ALA A 140 -23.14 28.33 3.49
CA ALA A 140 -22.75 29.71 3.22
C ALA A 140 -23.22 30.69 4.32
N ASP A 141 -24.33 30.36 5.00
CA ASP A 141 -24.90 31.16 6.10
C ASP A 141 -24.28 30.85 7.46
N GLY A 142 -23.26 29.98 7.50
CA GLY A 142 -22.58 29.53 8.71
C GLY A 142 -23.40 28.52 9.54
N ALA A 143 -24.49 27.97 9.02
CA ALA A 143 -25.21 26.88 9.65
C ALA A 143 -24.52 25.53 9.38
N VAL A 144 -24.55 24.62 10.37
CA VAL A 144 -24.02 23.28 10.20
C VAL A 144 -25.12 22.29 9.85
N SER A 145 -24.84 21.47 8.85
CA SER A 145 -25.67 20.33 8.44
C SER A 145 -24.90 19.03 8.54
N MET A 146 -25.58 17.95 8.89
CA MET A 146 -24.99 16.62 8.93
C MET A 146 -24.93 16.05 7.51
N HIS A 147 -23.74 15.69 7.05
CA HIS A 147 -23.55 15.09 5.73
C HIS A 147 -23.00 13.67 5.89
N PRO A 148 -23.74 12.63 5.47
CA PRO A 148 -23.28 11.26 5.55
C PRO A 148 -22.11 11.04 4.59
N VAL A 149 -21.09 10.31 5.04
CA VAL A 149 -19.90 9.98 4.25
C VAL A 149 -19.55 8.52 4.42
N THR A 150 -18.91 7.95 3.41
CA THR A 150 -18.32 6.61 3.53
C THR A 150 -16.85 6.74 3.92
N PHE A 151 -16.50 6.25 5.11
CA PHE A 151 -15.13 6.22 5.57
C PHE A 151 -14.35 5.12 4.86
N ALA A 152 -13.28 5.50 4.17
CA ALA A 152 -12.46 4.59 3.36
C ALA A 152 -11.19 4.11 4.07
N GLY A 153 -10.84 4.73 5.21
CA GLY A 153 -9.65 4.40 5.99
C GLY A 153 -8.82 5.63 6.32
N LEU A 154 -7.69 5.39 6.98
CA LEU A 154 -6.68 6.41 7.25
C LEU A 154 -5.52 6.26 6.26
N GLN A 155 -5.07 7.37 5.70
CA GLN A 155 -3.87 7.44 4.88
C GLN A 155 -3.01 8.62 5.32
N ASP A 156 -1.74 8.35 5.63
CA ASP A 156 -0.78 9.35 6.12
C ASP A 156 -1.31 10.18 7.31
N GLY A 157 -2.06 9.52 8.22
CA GLY A 157 -2.65 10.16 9.39
C GLY A 157 -3.90 11.00 9.11
N GLN A 158 -4.43 10.97 7.90
CA GLN A 158 -5.65 11.67 7.50
C GLN A 158 -6.78 10.69 7.16
N ALA A 159 -8.01 11.10 7.40
CA ALA A 159 -9.19 10.31 7.06
C ALA A 159 -9.54 10.50 5.58
N VAL A 160 -9.66 9.40 4.85
CA VAL A 160 -10.14 9.36 3.48
C VAL A 160 -11.62 9.04 3.48
N VAL A 161 -12.43 9.93 2.93
CA VAL A 161 -13.89 9.76 2.84
C VAL A 161 -14.37 9.91 1.39
N THR A 162 -15.46 9.24 1.08
CA THR A 162 -16.18 9.39 -0.19
C THR A 162 -17.62 9.84 0.09
N GLY A 163 -18.27 10.43 -0.92
CA GLY A 163 -19.63 10.96 -0.77
C GLY A 163 -19.67 12.45 -0.42
N LEU A 164 -18.54 13.10 -0.16
CA LEU A 164 -18.45 14.54 0.07
C LEU A 164 -17.94 15.24 -1.19
N PRO A 165 -18.64 16.26 -1.73
CA PRO A 165 -18.13 17.05 -2.84
C PRO A 165 -16.85 17.81 -2.43
N ALA A 166 -15.88 17.90 -3.33
CA ALA A 166 -14.66 18.66 -3.09
C ALA A 166 -14.95 20.16 -2.92
N GLY A 167 -14.18 20.85 -2.09
CA GLY A 167 -14.32 22.29 -1.86
C GLY A 167 -15.37 22.67 -0.80
N GLN A 168 -16.02 21.71 -0.18
CA GLN A 168 -16.95 22.00 0.92
C GLN A 168 -16.20 22.30 2.22
N SER A 169 -16.75 23.23 3.01
CA SER A 169 -16.22 23.54 4.33
C SER A 169 -16.78 22.56 5.35
N VAL A 170 -15.93 21.91 6.14
CA VAL A 170 -16.32 20.98 7.19
C VAL A 170 -15.75 21.41 8.54
N VAL A 171 -16.45 21.06 9.62
CA VAL A 171 -15.98 21.32 10.98
C VAL A 171 -14.92 20.30 11.33
N ALA A 172 -13.70 20.78 11.59
CA ALA A 172 -12.58 19.94 12.01
C ALA A 172 -12.49 19.76 13.53
N GLU A 173 -12.85 20.80 14.29
CA GLU A 173 -12.73 20.81 15.75
C GLU A 173 -14.00 21.40 16.39
N GLY A 174 -14.33 20.96 17.62
CA GLY A 174 -15.48 21.45 18.36
C GLY A 174 -16.82 20.81 17.96
N ASN A 175 -16.78 19.72 17.22
CA ASN A 175 -17.94 19.01 16.68
C ASN A 175 -18.79 18.29 17.74
N GLN A 176 -18.23 18.01 18.93
CA GLN A 176 -18.93 17.26 20.02
C GLN A 176 -20.13 17.98 20.61
N THR A 177 -20.20 19.31 20.49
CA THR A 177 -21.28 20.14 21.02
C THR A 177 -22.24 20.66 19.95
N LEU A 178 -22.03 20.26 18.70
CA LEU A 178 -22.83 20.74 17.58
C LEU A 178 -24.08 19.88 17.37
N SER A 179 -25.16 20.57 17.00
CA SER A 179 -26.40 19.96 16.50
C SER A 179 -26.71 20.53 15.13
N PRO A 180 -27.38 19.79 14.24
CA PRO A 180 -27.85 20.32 12.96
C PRO A 180 -28.60 21.65 13.12
N GLY A 181 -28.26 22.64 12.30
CA GLY A 181 -28.83 23.98 12.37
C GLY A 181 -28.11 24.97 13.29
N THR A 182 -27.11 24.52 14.06
CA THR A 182 -26.27 25.42 14.88
C THR A 182 -25.44 26.33 13.97
N ARG A 183 -25.39 27.62 14.29
CA ARG A 183 -24.53 28.55 13.57
C ARG A 183 -23.14 28.59 14.18
N VAL A 184 -22.12 28.39 13.33
CA VAL A 184 -20.72 28.43 13.72
C VAL A 184 -20.01 29.63 13.13
N ARG A 185 -19.03 30.14 13.85
CA ARG A 185 -18.08 31.12 13.31
C ARG A 185 -16.81 30.38 12.91
N THR A 186 -16.48 30.44 11.64
CA THR A 186 -15.22 29.89 11.13
C THR A 186 -14.04 30.67 11.71
N ARG A 187 -13.15 29.99 12.39
CA ARG A 187 -11.82 30.50 12.67
C ARG A 187 -10.97 30.20 11.44
N ALA A 188 -10.25 31.20 10.91
CA ALA A 188 -9.36 30.98 9.78
C ALA A 188 -8.46 29.75 10.07
N PRO A 189 -8.31 28.81 9.11
CA PRO A 189 -7.43 27.67 9.33
C PRO A 189 -6.04 28.19 9.65
N LEU A 190 -5.45 27.72 10.74
CA LEU A 190 -4.01 27.86 10.91
C LEU A 190 -3.39 27.20 9.68
N ALA A 191 -2.76 28.00 8.84
CA ALA A 191 -2.08 27.52 7.66
C ALA A 191 -1.18 26.36 8.09
N ALA A 192 -1.45 25.18 7.56
CA ALA A 192 -0.59 24.03 7.76
C ALA A 192 0.81 24.45 7.31
N ALA A 193 1.73 24.58 8.26
CA ALA A 193 3.12 24.87 7.97
C ALA A 193 3.61 23.75 7.06
N ARG A 194 3.84 24.07 5.78
CA ARG A 194 4.64 23.23 4.89
C ARG A 194 5.99 23.10 5.60
N GLN A 195 6.25 21.96 6.19
CA GLN A 195 7.61 21.59 6.57
C GLN A 195 8.38 21.28 5.28
N PRO A 196 9.61 21.80 5.19
CA PRO A 196 10.48 21.67 4.03
C PRO A 196 10.91 20.22 3.76
#